data_1ea3c895f673f2d93649415ce3b9be65
#
_entry.id   1ea3c895f673f2d93649415ce3b9be65
#
_cell.length_a   1.000
_cell.length_b   1.000
_cell.length_c   1.000
_cell.angle_alpha   90.00
_cell.angle_beta   90.00
_cell.angle_gamma   90.00
#
_symmetry.space_group_name_H-M   'P 1'
#
loop_
_entity.id
_entity.type
_entity.pdbx_description
1 polymer ?
#
loop_
_entity_poly.entity_id
_entity_poly.type
_entity_poly.pdbx_seq_one_letter_code
_entity_poly.pdbx_strand_id
1 'polypeptide(L)'
;MKLKYCLIVLLISSFLASIVQTNFGKVDITLERLDTENSQYIYYDLYKPKTATAEDKAPFIAIIPGFQRSKEALSNIAIELSRRGYVVGLIDPYAQGLSSSSLSRRAATTEGYGMFTLVEYVYEGAY
;
A
#
# COMPACT_ATOMS: atom_id res chain seq x y z
N MET A 1 -15.19 30.58 -20.67
CA MET A 1 -15.07 31.06 -19.27
C MET A 1 -15.37 29.96 -18.26
N LYS A 2 -16.45 29.23 -18.39
CA LYS A 2 -16.84 28.13 -17.46
C LYS A 2 -15.78 27.02 -17.37
N LEU A 3 -15.15 26.61 -18.48
CA LEU A 3 -14.13 25.55 -18.50
C LEU A 3 -12.90 25.91 -17.63
N LYS A 4 -12.45 27.16 -17.67
CA LYS A 4 -11.29 27.61 -16.86
C LYS A 4 -11.57 27.48 -15.36
N TYR A 5 -12.78 27.83 -14.92
CA TYR A 5 -13.16 27.67 -13.51
C TYR A 5 -13.25 26.20 -13.10
N CYS A 6 -13.80 25.33 -13.97
CA CYS A 6 -13.84 23.89 -13.70
C CYS A 6 -12.44 23.29 -13.56
N LEU A 7 -11.49 23.69 -14.41
CA LEU A 7 -10.10 23.25 -14.32
C LEU A 7 -9.40 23.72 -13.03
N ILE A 8 -9.63 24.99 -12.64
CA ILE A 8 -9.08 25.53 -11.40
C ILE A 8 -9.63 24.77 -10.19
N VAL A 9 -10.93 24.56 -10.14
CA VAL A 9 -11.56 23.80 -9.04
C VAL A 9 -11.02 22.37 -8.97
N LEU A 10 -10.86 21.71 -10.12
CA LEU A 10 -10.31 20.35 -10.18
C LEU A 10 -8.88 20.28 -9.67
N LEU A 11 -8.03 21.24 -10.05
CA LEU A 11 -6.65 21.33 -9.58
C LEU A 11 -6.59 21.57 -8.06
N ILE A 12 -7.38 22.51 -7.55
CA ILE A 12 -7.44 22.79 -6.12
C ILE A 12 -7.93 21.58 -5.34
N SER A 13 -8.99 20.93 -5.81
CA SER A 13 -9.54 19.73 -5.16
C SER A 13 -8.55 18.58 -5.14
N SER A 14 -7.82 18.36 -6.24
CA SER A 14 -6.79 17.31 -6.32
C SER A 14 -5.63 17.61 -5.37
N PHE A 15 -5.21 18.86 -5.27
CA PHE A 15 -4.15 19.29 -4.35
C PHE A 15 -4.57 19.11 -2.89
N LEU A 16 -5.78 19.52 -2.53
CA LEU A 16 -6.32 19.32 -1.18
C LEU A 16 -6.46 17.85 -0.83
N ALA A 17 -6.93 17.02 -1.77
CA ALA A 17 -7.02 15.58 -1.58
C ALA A 17 -5.64 14.95 -1.31
N SER A 18 -4.60 15.36 -2.06
CA SER A 18 -3.22 14.90 -1.84
C SER A 18 -2.71 15.27 -0.44
N ILE A 19 -2.98 16.49 0.02
CA ILE A 19 -2.58 16.92 1.37
C ILE A 19 -3.25 16.05 2.45
N VAL A 20 -4.55 15.79 2.30
CA VAL A 20 -5.29 14.97 3.26
C VAL A 20 -4.81 13.52 3.24
N GLN A 21 -4.60 12.94 2.06
CA GLN A 21 -4.15 11.56 1.90
C GLN A 21 -2.76 11.30 2.50
N THR A 22 -1.87 12.28 2.42
CA THR A 22 -0.51 12.16 2.97
C THR A 22 -0.39 12.67 4.41
N ASN A 23 -1.51 12.95 5.08
CA ASN A 23 -1.51 13.58 6.40
C ASN A 23 -0.63 14.84 6.45
N PHE A 24 -0.89 15.80 5.55
CA PHE A 24 -0.10 17.03 5.40
C PHE A 24 1.39 16.76 5.12
N GLY A 25 1.68 15.75 4.31
CA GLY A 25 3.03 15.36 3.94
C GLY A 25 3.83 14.65 5.04
N LYS A 26 3.19 14.19 6.12
CA LYS A 26 3.82 13.44 7.21
C LYS A 26 3.91 11.93 6.94
N VAL A 27 3.18 11.44 5.95
CA VAL A 27 3.19 10.04 5.52
C VAL A 27 3.59 9.98 4.05
N ASP A 28 4.64 9.25 3.76
CA ASP A 28 5.04 8.93 2.39
C ASP A 28 4.26 7.68 1.93
N ILE A 29 3.64 7.78 0.76
CA ILE A 29 2.88 6.70 0.14
C ILE A 29 3.55 6.36 -1.17
N THR A 30 4.06 5.14 -1.30
CA THR A 30 4.73 4.67 -2.50
C THR A 30 4.12 3.37 -2.99
N LEU A 31 4.04 3.22 -4.32
CA LEU A 31 3.66 1.95 -4.94
C LEU A 31 4.92 1.12 -5.13
N GLU A 32 4.97 -0.02 -4.47
CA GLU A 32 6.11 -0.94 -4.49
C GLU A 32 5.73 -2.24 -5.18
N ARG A 33 6.75 -2.89 -5.75
CA ARG A 33 6.64 -4.22 -6.32
C ARG A 33 7.64 -5.14 -5.64
N LEU A 34 7.18 -6.30 -5.21
CA LEU A 34 8.01 -7.37 -4.70
C LEU A 34 7.90 -8.59 -5.62
N ASP A 35 9.00 -8.98 -6.20
CA ASP A 35 9.08 -10.22 -6.96
C ASP A 35 9.14 -11.40 -5.97
N THR A 36 8.29 -12.37 -6.21
CA THR A 36 8.18 -13.59 -5.42
C THR A 36 8.72 -14.78 -6.21
N GLU A 37 8.67 -15.97 -5.65
CA GLU A 37 9.12 -17.17 -6.35
C GLU A 37 8.35 -17.43 -7.66
N ASN A 38 8.95 -18.20 -8.56
CA ASN A 38 8.35 -18.63 -9.82
C ASN A 38 7.94 -17.50 -10.77
N SER A 39 8.69 -16.39 -10.82
CA SER A 39 8.41 -15.23 -11.67
C SER A 39 7.07 -14.56 -11.38
N GLN A 40 6.54 -14.74 -10.19
CA GLN A 40 5.36 -14.04 -9.69
C GLN A 40 5.77 -12.76 -9.00
N TYR A 41 4.84 -11.86 -8.82
CA TYR A 41 5.05 -10.60 -8.12
C TYR A 41 3.77 -10.11 -7.46
N ILE A 42 3.96 -9.33 -6.42
CA ILE A 42 2.89 -8.59 -5.76
C ILE A 42 3.16 -7.09 -5.84
N TYR A 43 2.09 -6.32 -5.94
CA TYR A 43 2.13 -4.88 -5.73
C TYR A 43 1.52 -4.53 -4.38
N TYR A 44 2.07 -3.54 -3.74
CA TYR A 44 1.54 -3.01 -2.49
C TYR A 44 1.81 -1.51 -2.39
N ASP A 45 0.92 -0.81 -1.72
CA ASP A 45 1.16 0.58 -1.32
C ASP A 45 1.83 0.57 0.05
N LEU A 46 2.99 1.18 0.13
CA LEU A 46 3.70 1.38 1.39
C LEU A 46 3.34 2.75 1.95
N TYR A 47 2.70 2.76 3.11
CA TYR A 47 2.40 3.95 3.90
C TYR A 47 3.45 4.05 5.00
N LYS A 48 4.42 4.95 4.84
CA LYS A 48 5.52 5.11 5.78
C LYS A 48 5.47 6.48 6.44
N PRO A 49 5.17 6.56 7.75
CA PRO A 49 5.29 7.83 8.47
C PRO A 49 6.73 8.30 8.48
N LYS A 50 6.97 9.60 8.31
CA LYS A 50 8.31 10.20 8.35
C LYS A 50 8.99 10.07 9.72
N THR A 51 8.22 9.75 10.74
CA THR A 51 8.75 9.42 12.08
C THR A 51 9.39 8.05 12.16
N ALA A 52 9.06 7.13 11.23
CA ALA A 52 9.67 5.81 11.17
C ALA A 52 11.02 5.90 10.45
N THR A 53 12.10 5.73 11.19
CA THR A 53 13.48 5.81 10.69
C THR A 53 14.24 4.51 11.01
N ALA A 54 15.48 4.40 10.53
CA ALA A 54 16.34 3.27 10.86
C ALA A 54 16.68 3.21 12.36
N GLU A 55 16.75 4.38 13.02
CA GLU A 55 17.04 4.53 14.44
C GLU A 55 15.80 4.38 15.31
N ASP A 56 14.63 4.81 14.81
CA ASP A 56 13.34 4.75 15.51
C ASP A 56 12.33 3.99 14.64
N LYS A 57 12.42 2.66 14.73
CA LYS A 57 11.58 1.76 13.92
C LYS A 57 10.16 1.72 14.42
N ALA A 58 9.21 1.84 13.50
CA ALA A 58 7.79 1.69 13.78
C ALA A 58 7.32 0.23 13.53
N PRO A 59 6.29 -0.23 14.24
CA PRO A 59 5.67 -1.52 13.94
C PRO A 59 5.10 -1.55 12.52
N PHE A 60 5.23 -2.69 11.85
CA PHE A 60 4.68 -2.93 10.52
C PHE A 60 3.33 -3.66 10.58
N ILE A 61 2.39 -3.21 9.76
CA ILE A 61 1.08 -3.83 9.61
C ILE A 61 0.86 -4.15 8.12
N ALA A 62 0.63 -5.42 7.81
CA ALA A 62 0.20 -5.85 6.49
C ALA A 62 -1.33 -5.90 6.42
N ILE A 63 -1.90 -5.26 5.40
CA ILE A 63 -3.34 -5.27 5.15
C ILE A 63 -3.60 -5.93 3.81
N ILE A 64 -4.49 -6.91 3.81
CA ILE A 64 -4.92 -7.62 2.62
C ILE A 64 -6.44 -7.46 2.44
N PRO A 65 -6.92 -6.99 1.27
CA PRO A 65 -8.34 -6.90 1.01
C PRO A 65 -8.97 -8.29 0.83
N GLY A 66 -10.30 -8.35 0.95
CA GLY A 66 -11.06 -9.56 0.70
C GLY A 66 -11.04 -9.98 -0.77
N PHE A 67 -11.58 -11.16 -1.03
CA PHE A 67 -11.66 -11.75 -2.37
C PHE A 67 -12.31 -10.81 -3.39
N GLN A 68 -11.75 -10.75 -4.59
CA GLN A 68 -12.17 -9.87 -5.70
C GLN A 68 -12.14 -8.36 -5.40
N ARG A 69 -11.32 -7.94 -4.44
CA ARG A 69 -11.10 -6.52 -4.16
C ARG A 69 -9.63 -6.16 -4.35
N SER A 70 -9.38 -4.95 -4.78
CA SER A 70 -8.04 -4.38 -4.83
C SER A 70 -7.69 -3.65 -3.54
N LYS A 71 -6.41 -3.34 -3.37
CA LYS A 71 -5.88 -2.65 -2.18
C LYS A 71 -6.56 -1.30 -1.90
N GLU A 72 -7.00 -0.59 -2.93
CA GLU A 72 -7.64 0.72 -2.80
C GLU A 72 -8.89 0.71 -1.91
N ALA A 73 -9.56 -0.44 -1.81
CA ALA A 73 -10.76 -0.59 -0.97
C ALA A 73 -10.49 -0.35 0.52
N LEU A 74 -9.24 -0.49 0.97
CA LEU A 74 -8.84 -0.35 2.38
C LEU A 74 -7.85 0.80 2.59
N SER A 75 -7.67 1.69 1.62
CA SER A 75 -6.73 2.81 1.69
C SER A 75 -7.01 3.76 2.87
N ASN A 76 -8.27 3.95 3.23
CA ASN A 76 -8.66 4.76 4.38
C ASN A 76 -8.20 4.16 5.72
N ILE A 77 -8.18 2.84 5.84
CA ILE A 77 -7.65 2.15 7.03
C ILE A 77 -6.13 2.29 7.07
N ALA A 78 -5.47 2.10 5.92
CA ALA A 78 -4.02 2.22 5.82
C ALA A 78 -3.51 3.61 6.21
N ILE A 79 -4.15 4.68 5.71
CA ILE A 79 -3.75 6.04 6.07
C ILE A 79 -4.03 6.34 7.56
N GLU A 80 -5.11 5.86 8.12
CA GLU A 80 -5.43 6.09 9.52
C GLU A 80 -4.43 5.39 10.46
N LEU A 81 -4.00 4.17 10.13
CA LEU A 81 -2.96 3.47 10.87
C LEU A 81 -1.61 4.17 10.75
N SER A 82 -1.25 4.63 9.56
CA SER A 82 0.02 5.35 9.36
C SER A 82 0.05 6.72 10.07
N ARG A 83 -1.09 7.40 10.20
CA ARG A 83 -1.23 8.60 11.04
C ARG A 83 -0.93 8.33 12.51
N ARG A 84 -1.16 7.11 12.96
CA ARG A 84 -0.88 6.66 14.33
C ARG A 84 0.54 6.16 14.53
N GLY A 85 1.38 6.24 13.50
CA GLY A 85 2.80 5.91 13.56
C GLY A 85 3.16 4.50 13.10
N TYR A 86 2.22 3.72 12.53
CA TYR A 86 2.52 2.40 11.97
C TYR A 86 3.04 2.52 10.53
N VAL A 87 3.99 1.68 10.15
CA VAL A 87 4.31 1.43 8.75
C VAL A 87 3.32 0.41 8.22
N VAL A 88 2.63 0.72 7.12
CA VAL A 88 1.55 -0.12 6.60
C VAL A 88 1.85 -0.56 5.17
N GLY A 89 1.81 -1.86 4.93
CA GLY A 89 1.82 -2.46 3.59
C GLY A 89 0.41 -2.87 3.19
N LEU A 90 -0.18 -2.16 2.25
CA LEU A 90 -1.51 -2.45 1.71
C LEU A 90 -1.37 -3.21 0.40
N ILE A 91 -1.68 -4.51 0.41
CA ILE A 91 -1.29 -5.46 -0.62
C ILE A 91 -2.42 -5.69 -1.62
N ASP A 92 -2.08 -5.78 -2.91
CA ASP A 92 -2.88 -6.50 -3.90
C ASP A 92 -2.50 -7.99 -3.85
N PRO A 93 -3.38 -8.88 -3.39
CA PRO A 93 -3.07 -10.30 -3.37
C PRO A 93 -2.94 -10.87 -4.79
N TYR A 94 -2.36 -12.04 -4.94
CA TYR A 94 -2.28 -12.70 -6.24
C TYR A 94 -3.64 -12.77 -6.95
N ALA A 95 -3.62 -12.58 -8.26
CA ALA A 95 -4.80 -12.54 -9.14
C ALA A 95 -5.77 -11.38 -8.86
N GLN A 96 -5.35 -10.36 -8.12
CA GLN A 96 -6.14 -9.16 -7.85
C GLN A 96 -5.32 -7.90 -8.08
N GLY A 97 -5.97 -6.81 -8.42
CA GLY A 97 -5.33 -5.51 -8.66
C GLY A 97 -4.19 -5.59 -9.68
N LEU A 98 -3.03 -5.10 -9.30
CA LEU A 98 -1.82 -5.05 -10.14
C LEU A 98 -0.92 -6.29 -10.02
N SER A 99 -1.19 -7.16 -9.06
CA SER A 99 -0.35 -8.33 -8.81
C SER A 99 -0.54 -9.42 -9.86
N SER A 100 0.47 -10.29 -10.00
CA SER A 100 0.41 -11.41 -10.94
C SER A 100 -0.63 -12.45 -10.55
N SER A 101 -1.03 -13.28 -11.51
CA SER A 101 -1.86 -14.45 -11.23
C SER A 101 -1.11 -15.45 -10.36
N SER A 102 -1.81 -16.13 -9.47
CA SER A 102 -1.25 -17.25 -8.76
C SER A 102 -1.14 -18.47 -9.68
N LEU A 103 0.04 -19.06 -9.76
CA LEU A 103 0.30 -20.30 -10.49
C LEU A 103 0.11 -21.53 -9.60
N SER A 104 -0.03 -21.34 -8.30
CA SER A 104 -0.08 -22.42 -7.30
C SER A 104 -1.42 -22.46 -6.59
N ARG A 105 -1.96 -23.68 -6.42
CA ARG A 105 -3.11 -23.91 -5.53
C ARG A 105 -2.77 -23.66 -4.05
N ARG A 106 -1.48 -23.59 -3.72
CA ARG A 106 -0.97 -23.34 -2.36
C ARG A 106 -0.94 -21.85 -2.01
N ALA A 107 -1.17 -20.96 -2.96
CA ALA A 107 -1.12 -19.52 -2.72
C ALA A 107 -1.95 -19.06 -1.50
N ALA A 108 -3.12 -19.67 -1.30
CA ALA A 108 -4.00 -19.36 -0.19
C ALA A 108 -3.51 -19.88 1.17
N THR A 109 -2.83 -21.01 1.19
CA THR A 109 -2.53 -21.75 2.43
C THR A 109 -1.10 -21.56 2.91
N THR A 110 -0.13 -21.55 2.01
CA THR A 110 1.30 -21.47 2.37
C THR A 110 1.93 -20.11 2.08
N GLU A 111 1.39 -19.38 1.11
CA GLU A 111 1.95 -18.09 0.66
C GLU A 111 1.08 -16.90 1.09
N GLY A 112 -0.11 -17.16 1.67
CA GLY A 112 -1.03 -16.10 2.10
C GLY A 112 -1.35 -15.10 1.00
N TYR A 113 -1.51 -15.56 -0.24
CA TYR A 113 -1.68 -14.73 -1.44
C TYR A 113 -0.56 -13.70 -1.66
N GLY A 114 0.65 -14.01 -1.24
CA GLY A 114 1.83 -13.15 -1.32
C GLY A 114 2.08 -12.31 -0.06
N MET A 115 1.18 -12.34 0.92
CA MET A 115 1.33 -11.56 2.15
C MET A 115 2.50 -12.05 3.00
N PHE A 116 2.71 -13.36 3.11
CA PHE A 116 3.80 -13.90 3.92
C PHE A 116 5.16 -13.51 3.36
N THR A 117 5.32 -13.51 2.04
CA THR A 117 6.55 -13.05 1.38
C THR A 117 6.85 -11.59 1.70
N LEU A 118 5.82 -10.72 1.73
CA LEU A 118 6.00 -9.33 2.12
C LEU A 118 6.41 -9.20 3.59
N VAL A 119 5.78 -9.96 4.49
CA VAL A 119 6.09 -9.92 5.92
C VAL A 119 7.53 -10.40 6.18
N GLU A 120 7.97 -11.46 5.52
CA GLU A 120 9.37 -11.94 5.59
C GLU A 120 10.35 -10.88 5.07
N TYR A 121 10.06 -10.29 3.91
CA TYR A 121 10.88 -9.22 3.33
C TYR A 121 11.05 -8.02 4.27
N VAL A 122 9.99 -7.61 4.94
CA VAL A 122 10.04 -6.54 5.94
C VAL A 122 10.80 -6.98 7.19
N TYR A 123 10.61 -8.22 7.64
CA TYR A 123 11.32 -8.77 8.79
C TYR A 123 12.84 -8.84 8.57
N GLU A 124 13.28 -9.11 7.35
CA GLU A 124 14.70 -9.09 6.95
C GLU A 124 15.31 -7.68 6.89
N GLY A 125 14.54 -6.64 7.13
CA GLY A 125 15.00 -5.28 7.30
C GLY A 125 14.85 -4.37 6.09
N ALA A 126 13.84 -4.61 5.25
CA ALA A 126 13.56 -3.79 4.08
C ALA A 126 13.16 -2.34 4.42
N TYR A 127 12.58 -2.09 5.62
CA TYR A 127 12.12 -0.78 6.07
C TYR A 127 12.48 -0.50 7.53
#